data_925abe52874b54926f5596a423bb8540
#
_entry.id   925abe52874b54926f5596a423bb8540
#
_cell.length_a   1.000
_cell.length_b   1.000
_cell.length_c   1.000
_cell.angle_alpha   90.00
_cell.angle_beta   90.00
_cell.angle_gamma   90.00
#
_symmetry.space_group_name_H-M   'P 1'
#
loop_
_entity.id
_entity.type
_entity.pdbx_description
1 polymer ?
#
loop_
_entity_poly.entity_id
_entity_poly.type
_entity_poly.pdbx_seq_one_letter_code
_entity_poly.pdbx_strand_id
1 'polypeptide(L)'
;MDYPLFTKLSAEFFGTAILMIFGNGSVANVELKNTKGHHAGWLNIAMGYGFGVMFPVLMFGSVSGAHINPAMTIAQAVNGLFPWSDVLPYIVAQLLGALLGQLIVYITYYPHYKETEDAEAILGTFCTTDADNQKVNYFLNEMFGTLVLVFGALCCLSLAWGKQDYAAASIVVGFIVWGLVTSMGGPTGPGLNPARDLMPRLLHAILPIPHKGSSRWGEAWIPVVAPIVGAIIGAWLFVFFFAS
;
A
#
# COMPACT_ATOMS: atom_id res chain seq x y z
N MET A 1 -6.98 -11.99 -22.43
CA MET A 1 -7.93 -13.00 -21.90
C MET A 1 -8.75 -12.34 -20.82
N ASP A 2 -10.05 -12.55 -20.80
CA ASP A 2 -10.87 -12.09 -19.66
C ASP A 2 -10.96 -13.24 -18.66
N TYR A 3 -10.39 -13.03 -17.47
CA TYR A 3 -10.37 -14.03 -16.42
C TYR A 3 -11.66 -14.00 -15.60
N PRO A 4 -12.12 -15.16 -15.07
CA PRO A 4 -13.26 -15.20 -14.14
C PRO A 4 -13.03 -14.29 -12.92
N LEU A 5 -14.11 -13.73 -12.38
CA LEU A 5 -14.02 -12.82 -11.22
C LEU A 5 -13.25 -13.44 -10.05
N PHE A 6 -13.49 -14.71 -9.74
CA PHE A 6 -12.77 -15.42 -8.68
C PHE A 6 -11.24 -15.39 -8.88
N THR A 7 -10.77 -15.58 -10.12
CA THR A 7 -9.34 -15.51 -10.45
C THR A 7 -8.79 -14.09 -10.25
N LYS A 8 -9.55 -13.06 -10.67
CA LYS A 8 -9.21 -11.66 -10.45
C LYS A 8 -9.11 -11.34 -8.95
N LEU A 9 -10.09 -11.80 -8.16
CA LEU A 9 -10.10 -11.60 -6.70
C LEU A 9 -8.94 -12.32 -6.00
N SER A 10 -8.59 -13.53 -6.45
CA SER A 10 -7.42 -14.25 -5.96
C SER A 10 -6.11 -13.48 -6.24
N ALA A 11 -6.00 -12.88 -7.42
CA ALA A 11 -4.87 -12.05 -7.80
C ALA A 11 -4.76 -10.78 -6.91
N GLU A 12 -5.87 -10.10 -6.63
CA GLU A 12 -5.90 -8.96 -5.70
C GLU A 12 -5.54 -9.37 -4.26
N PHE A 13 -6.07 -10.50 -3.79
CA PHE A 13 -5.78 -11.04 -2.47
C PHE A 13 -4.28 -11.36 -2.28
N PHE A 14 -3.71 -12.18 -3.18
CA PHE A 14 -2.30 -12.54 -3.07
C PHE A 14 -1.37 -11.37 -3.38
N GLY A 15 -1.75 -10.50 -4.32
CA GLY A 15 -1.00 -9.29 -4.63
C GLY A 15 -0.89 -8.36 -3.43
N THR A 16 -2.00 -8.13 -2.72
CA THR A 16 -1.99 -7.30 -1.51
C THR A 16 -1.25 -7.98 -0.36
N ALA A 17 -1.34 -9.31 -0.23
CA ALA A 17 -0.56 -10.03 0.77
C ALA A 17 0.96 -9.89 0.53
N ILE A 18 1.40 -9.99 -0.73
CA ILE A 18 2.81 -9.79 -1.11
C ILE A 18 3.24 -8.34 -0.81
N LEU A 19 2.41 -7.35 -1.13
CA LEU A 19 2.68 -5.95 -0.77
C LEU A 19 2.98 -5.82 0.72
N MET A 20 2.17 -6.42 1.58
CA MET A 20 2.37 -6.35 3.03
C MET A 20 3.64 -7.07 3.49
N ILE A 21 3.93 -8.25 2.95
CA ILE A 21 5.13 -9.02 3.29
C ILE A 21 6.40 -8.23 2.96
N PHE A 22 6.48 -7.64 1.76
CA PHE A 22 7.64 -6.84 1.37
C PHE A 22 7.70 -5.49 2.09
N GLY A 23 6.59 -4.75 2.10
CA GLY A 23 6.53 -3.40 2.67
C GLY A 23 6.65 -3.43 4.20
N ASN A 24 5.67 -3.98 4.90
CA ASN A 24 5.68 -4.00 6.37
C ASN A 24 6.78 -4.93 6.92
N GLY A 25 7.15 -5.98 6.18
CA GLY A 25 8.29 -6.82 6.52
C GLY A 25 9.62 -6.06 6.48
N SER A 26 9.80 -5.13 5.52
CA SER A 26 10.99 -4.27 5.49
C SER A 26 11.01 -3.29 6.65
N VAL A 27 9.86 -2.75 7.06
CA VAL A 27 9.76 -1.93 8.28
C VAL A 27 10.13 -2.75 9.51
N ALA A 28 9.56 -3.95 9.67
CA ALA A 28 9.86 -4.84 10.78
C ALA A 28 11.37 -5.19 10.85
N ASN A 29 12.01 -5.41 9.70
CA ASN A 29 13.44 -5.69 9.64
C ASN A 29 14.31 -4.49 10.05
N VAL A 30 13.85 -3.26 9.78
CA VAL A 30 14.63 -2.03 10.11
C VAL A 30 14.36 -1.56 11.52
N GLU A 31 13.11 -1.60 12.00
CA GLU A 31 12.69 -0.97 13.24
C GLU A 31 12.73 -1.88 14.46
N LEU A 32 12.48 -3.20 14.29
CA LEU A 32 12.45 -4.10 15.44
C LEU A 32 13.86 -4.47 15.91
N LYS A 33 14.04 -4.56 17.23
CA LYS A 33 15.32 -4.93 17.87
C LYS A 33 15.81 -6.32 17.44
N ASN A 34 17.10 -6.46 17.40
CA ASN A 34 17.81 -7.73 17.17
C ASN A 34 17.56 -8.38 15.79
N THR A 35 16.95 -7.67 14.84
CA THR A 35 16.91 -8.12 13.45
C THR A 35 18.28 -7.92 12.79
N LYS A 36 18.55 -8.63 11.71
CA LYS A 36 19.78 -8.46 10.94
C LYS A 36 19.84 -7.12 10.20
N GLY A 37 18.69 -6.52 9.90
CA GLY A 37 18.57 -5.23 9.23
C GLY A 37 18.28 -4.07 10.19
N HIS A 38 18.39 -4.26 11.51
CA HIS A 38 18.11 -3.20 12.47
C HIS A 38 18.95 -1.94 12.17
N HIS A 39 18.25 -0.81 12.06
CA HIS A 39 18.83 0.49 11.66
C HIS A 39 19.46 0.55 10.24
N ALA A 40 19.09 -0.37 9.33
CA ALA A 40 19.54 -0.30 7.93
C ALA A 40 19.06 0.96 7.18
N GLY A 41 18.12 1.69 7.75
CA GLY A 41 17.69 3.00 7.29
C GLY A 41 16.48 2.98 6.36
N TRP A 42 15.93 4.20 6.16
CA TRP A 42 14.68 4.42 5.45
C TRP A 42 14.68 3.93 4.00
N LEU A 43 15.83 3.96 3.32
CA LEU A 43 15.95 3.50 1.94
C LEU A 43 15.58 2.01 1.78
N ASN A 44 15.91 1.18 2.78
CA ASN A 44 15.53 -0.23 2.77
C ASN A 44 14.01 -0.41 2.87
N ILE A 45 13.33 0.39 3.69
CA ILE A 45 11.86 0.41 3.80
C ILE A 45 11.24 0.84 2.47
N ALA A 46 11.74 1.92 1.89
CA ALA A 46 11.26 2.45 0.62
C ALA A 46 11.38 1.42 -0.51
N MET A 47 12.50 0.72 -0.57
CA MET A 47 12.76 -0.36 -1.52
C MET A 47 11.80 -1.54 -1.32
N GLY A 48 11.53 -1.91 -0.07
CA GLY A 48 10.57 -2.96 0.27
C GLY A 48 9.16 -2.66 -0.26
N TYR A 49 8.66 -1.44 -0.09
CA TYR A 49 7.37 -1.03 -0.66
C TYR A 49 7.39 -0.96 -2.19
N GLY A 50 8.48 -0.46 -2.78
CA GLY A 50 8.66 -0.44 -4.22
C GLY A 50 8.54 -1.84 -4.84
N PHE A 51 9.25 -2.81 -4.29
CA PHE A 51 9.16 -4.21 -4.72
C PHE A 51 7.82 -4.85 -4.36
N GLY A 52 7.23 -4.46 -3.22
CA GLY A 52 5.92 -4.91 -2.78
C GLY A 52 4.78 -4.52 -3.74
N VAL A 53 4.96 -3.50 -4.56
CA VAL A 53 4.04 -3.14 -5.66
C VAL A 53 4.53 -3.69 -6.99
N MET A 54 5.81 -3.56 -7.30
CA MET A 54 6.41 -4.03 -8.56
C MET A 54 6.05 -5.48 -8.88
N PHE A 55 6.32 -6.39 -7.95
CA PHE A 55 6.11 -7.82 -8.20
C PHE A 55 4.64 -8.19 -8.35
N PRO A 56 3.70 -7.76 -7.51
CA PRO A 56 2.27 -8.01 -7.74
C PRO A 56 1.76 -7.46 -9.07
N VAL A 57 2.18 -6.25 -9.46
CA VAL A 57 1.79 -5.68 -10.77
C VAL A 57 2.32 -6.54 -11.91
N LEU A 58 3.59 -6.97 -11.84
CA LEU A 58 4.19 -7.87 -12.83
C LEU A 58 3.50 -9.23 -12.90
N MET A 59 3.17 -9.82 -11.74
CA MET A 59 2.59 -11.17 -11.64
C MET A 59 1.11 -11.21 -11.99
N PHE A 60 0.34 -10.21 -11.57
CA PHE A 60 -1.12 -10.25 -11.56
C PHE A 60 -1.80 -9.16 -12.37
N GLY A 61 -1.06 -8.19 -12.87
CA GLY A 61 -1.66 -7.06 -13.56
C GLY A 61 -2.40 -7.44 -14.84
N SER A 62 -1.92 -8.44 -15.58
CA SER A 62 -2.64 -8.98 -16.74
C SER A 62 -3.88 -9.80 -16.37
N VAL A 63 -4.05 -10.14 -15.09
CA VAL A 63 -5.15 -10.95 -14.58
C VAL A 63 -6.27 -10.07 -14.01
N SER A 64 -5.93 -9.19 -13.05
CA SER A 64 -6.89 -8.36 -12.29
C SER A 64 -6.73 -6.85 -12.53
N GLY A 65 -5.64 -6.42 -13.16
CA GLY A 65 -5.18 -5.04 -13.15
C GLY A 65 -4.24 -4.74 -12.00
N ALA A 66 -4.10 -5.66 -11.04
CA ALA A 66 -3.30 -5.56 -9.83
C ALA A 66 -3.49 -4.20 -9.14
N HIS A 67 -4.74 -3.85 -8.84
CA HIS A 67 -5.04 -2.62 -8.11
C HIS A 67 -4.39 -2.66 -6.73
N ILE A 68 -4.51 -3.78 -6.01
CA ILE A 68 -3.94 -4.06 -4.68
C ILE A 68 -4.10 -2.90 -3.67
N ASN A 69 -5.09 -2.04 -3.94
CA ASN A 69 -5.31 -0.77 -3.24
C ASN A 69 -6.78 -0.33 -3.42
N PRO A 70 -7.58 -0.23 -2.36
CA PRO A 70 -8.96 0.25 -2.45
C PRO A 70 -9.09 1.64 -3.07
N ALA A 71 -8.14 2.56 -2.81
CA ALA A 71 -8.17 3.90 -3.37
C ALA A 71 -8.02 3.87 -4.91
N MET A 72 -7.11 3.03 -5.43
CA MET A 72 -6.96 2.80 -6.87
C MET A 72 -8.24 2.23 -7.49
N THR A 73 -8.86 1.24 -6.85
CA THR A 73 -10.08 0.58 -7.32
C THR A 73 -11.25 1.56 -7.40
N ILE A 74 -11.47 2.35 -6.33
CA ILE A 74 -12.53 3.37 -6.28
C ILE A 74 -12.26 4.45 -7.33
N ALA A 75 -11.02 4.94 -7.43
CA ALA A 75 -10.67 6.02 -8.35
C ALA A 75 -10.90 5.64 -9.81
N GLN A 76 -10.53 4.43 -10.20
CA GLN A 76 -10.79 3.94 -11.55
C GLN A 76 -12.29 3.80 -11.82
N ALA A 77 -13.09 3.32 -10.86
CA ALA A 77 -14.54 3.22 -11.03
C ALA A 77 -15.22 4.59 -11.15
N VAL A 78 -14.84 5.57 -10.32
CA VAL A 78 -15.35 6.95 -10.39
C VAL A 78 -15.06 7.59 -11.75
N ASN A 79 -13.91 7.28 -12.34
CA ASN A 79 -13.48 7.84 -13.63
C ASN A 79 -13.87 6.96 -14.84
N GLY A 80 -14.73 5.96 -14.67
CA GLY A 80 -15.25 5.12 -15.76
C GLY A 80 -14.25 4.10 -16.32
N LEU A 81 -13.14 3.86 -15.63
CA LEU A 81 -12.09 2.92 -16.05
C LEU A 81 -12.27 1.51 -15.48
N PHE A 82 -13.19 1.32 -14.53
CA PHE A 82 -13.45 0.04 -13.87
C PHE A 82 -14.93 -0.13 -13.53
N PRO A 83 -15.51 -1.33 -13.66
CA PRO A 83 -16.94 -1.55 -13.39
C PRO A 83 -17.27 -1.49 -11.91
N TRP A 84 -18.33 -0.76 -11.54
CA TRP A 84 -18.78 -0.63 -10.16
C TRP A 84 -19.20 -1.96 -9.50
N SER A 85 -19.67 -2.92 -10.30
CA SER A 85 -20.02 -4.28 -9.83
C SER A 85 -18.86 -4.98 -9.13
N ASP A 86 -17.64 -4.71 -9.56
CA ASP A 86 -16.43 -5.40 -9.12
C ASP A 86 -15.69 -4.66 -8.00
N VAL A 87 -16.08 -3.40 -7.69
CA VAL A 87 -15.42 -2.56 -6.70
C VAL A 87 -15.43 -3.19 -5.31
N LEU A 88 -16.60 -3.54 -4.80
CA LEU A 88 -16.71 -4.12 -3.45
C LEU A 88 -16.00 -5.48 -3.34
N PRO A 89 -16.17 -6.43 -4.27
CA PRO A 89 -15.41 -7.67 -4.26
C PRO A 89 -13.89 -7.47 -4.24
N TYR A 90 -13.35 -6.54 -5.05
CA TYR A 90 -11.93 -6.21 -5.06
C TYR A 90 -11.44 -5.68 -3.72
N ILE A 91 -12.16 -4.70 -3.15
CA ILE A 91 -11.81 -4.13 -1.84
C ILE A 91 -11.77 -5.22 -0.75
N VAL A 92 -12.75 -6.12 -0.75
CA VAL A 92 -12.77 -7.24 0.22
C VAL A 92 -11.55 -8.14 0.03
N ALA A 93 -11.21 -8.51 -1.20
CA ALA A 93 -10.04 -9.32 -1.50
C ALA A 93 -8.74 -8.64 -1.05
N GLN A 94 -8.59 -7.33 -1.32
CA GLN A 94 -7.45 -6.52 -0.91
C GLN A 94 -7.32 -6.43 0.62
N LEU A 95 -8.42 -6.20 1.34
CA LEU A 95 -8.44 -6.16 2.81
C LEU A 95 -8.01 -7.51 3.40
N LEU A 96 -8.56 -8.61 2.91
CA LEU A 96 -8.19 -9.96 3.36
C LEU A 96 -6.73 -10.29 3.03
N GLY A 97 -6.24 -9.87 1.86
CA GLY A 97 -4.83 -10.00 1.48
C GLY A 97 -3.90 -9.24 2.42
N ALA A 98 -4.25 -7.98 2.74
CA ALA A 98 -3.49 -7.18 3.69
C ALA A 98 -3.44 -7.82 5.08
N LEU A 99 -4.56 -8.37 5.54
CA LEU A 99 -4.64 -9.10 6.82
C LEU A 99 -3.71 -10.32 6.82
N LEU A 100 -3.76 -11.15 5.77
CA LEU A 100 -2.90 -12.32 5.66
C LEU A 100 -1.41 -11.93 5.63
N GLY A 101 -1.04 -10.96 4.77
CA GLY A 101 0.35 -10.54 4.62
C GLY A 101 0.92 -9.97 5.92
N GLN A 102 0.15 -9.14 6.62
CA GLN A 102 0.55 -8.62 7.93
C GLN A 102 0.66 -9.71 9.00
N LEU A 103 -0.25 -10.69 9.00
CA LEU A 103 -0.18 -11.81 9.93
C LEU A 103 1.10 -12.65 9.71
N ILE A 104 1.50 -12.86 8.46
CA ILE A 104 2.76 -13.53 8.12
C ILE A 104 3.95 -12.73 8.65
N VAL A 105 3.99 -11.41 8.45
CA VAL A 105 5.03 -10.54 9.02
C VAL A 105 5.09 -10.67 10.55
N TYR A 106 3.93 -10.56 11.22
CA TYR A 106 3.85 -10.68 12.67
C TYR A 106 4.40 -12.02 13.18
N ILE A 107 3.97 -13.13 12.58
CA ILE A 107 4.42 -14.48 12.99
C ILE A 107 5.93 -14.64 12.77
N THR A 108 6.43 -14.16 11.62
CA THR A 108 7.85 -14.26 11.26
C THR A 108 8.75 -13.45 12.21
N TYR A 109 8.30 -12.26 12.59
CA TYR A 109 9.07 -11.35 13.46
C TYR A 109 8.67 -11.41 14.94
N TYR A 110 7.82 -12.38 15.33
CA TYR A 110 7.31 -12.47 16.69
C TYR A 110 8.40 -12.43 17.82
N PRO A 111 9.56 -13.11 17.70
CA PRO A 111 10.63 -12.98 18.70
C PRO A 111 11.15 -11.55 18.83
N HIS A 112 11.24 -10.80 17.72
CA HIS A 112 11.73 -9.42 17.70
C HIS A 112 10.73 -8.43 18.29
N TYR A 113 9.43 -8.67 18.12
CA TYR A 113 8.38 -7.90 18.81
C TYR A 113 8.49 -7.99 20.33
N LYS A 114 8.86 -9.16 20.87
CA LYS A 114 9.03 -9.34 22.32
C LYS A 114 10.19 -8.53 22.89
N GLU A 115 11.24 -8.33 22.11
CA GLU A 115 12.45 -7.61 22.53
C GLU A 115 12.35 -6.10 22.28
N THR A 116 11.38 -5.65 21.50
CA THR A 116 11.20 -4.24 21.16
C THR A 116 10.27 -3.58 22.16
N GLU A 117 10.78 -2.56 22.88
CA GLU A 117 10.00 -1.81 23.87
C GLU A 117 9.43 -0.50 23.30
N ASP A 118 9.91 -0.04 22.15
CA ASP A 118 9.44 1.17 21.48
C ASP A 118 8.08 0.90 20.80
N ALA A 119 7.03 1.47 21.39
CA ALA A 119 5.66 1.31 20.92
C ALA A 119 5.44 1.95 19.53
N GLU A 120 6.15 3.03 19.20
CA GLU A 120 6.04 3.68 17.89
C GLU A 120 6.73 2.85 16.81
N ALA A 121 7.90 2.29 17.10
CA ALA A 121 8.57 1.35 16.21
C ALA A 121 7.69 0.11 15.93
N ILE A 122 7.04 -0.44 16.97
CA ILE A 122 6.09 -1.55 16.82
C ILE A 122 4.90 -1.13 15.95
N LEU A 123 4.26 0.00 16.25
CA LEU A 123 3.10 0.50 15.49
C LEU A 123 3.45 0.75 14.03
N GLY A 124 4.62 1.32 13.74
CA GLY A 124 5.12 1.59 12.39
C GLY A 124 5.24 0.34 11.52
N THR A 125 5.44 -0.84 12.12
CA THR A 125 5.43 -2.12 11.37
C THR A 125 4.04 -2.57 10.92
N PHE A 126 2.98 -1.92 11.40
CA PHE A 126 1.60 -2.22 11.06
C PHE A 126 0.97 -1.13 10.19
N CYS A 127 1.01 0.11 10.64
CA CYS A 127 0.27 1.19 10.01
C CYS A 127 1.05 2.50 10.01
N THR A 128 0.53 3.48 9.28
CA THR A 128 1.12 4.82 9.19
C THR A 128 0.64 5.70 10.33
N THR A 129 1.48 6.64 10.73
CA THR A 129 1.19 7.58 11.81
C THR A 129 1.73 8.96 11.45
N ASP A 130 1.19 9.99 12.07
CA ASP A 130 1.67 11.35 11.94
C ASP A 130 2.89 11.56 12.87
N ALA A 131 4.04 11.83 12.31
CA ALA A 131 5.27 12.03 13.06
C ALA A 131 5.22 13.27 13.98
N ASP A 132 4.48 14.32 13.56
CA ASP A 132 4.44 15.62 14.21
C ASP A 132 3.09 15.98 14.82
N ASN A 133 2.12 15.08 14.84
CA ASN A 133 0.72 15.29 15.27
C ASN A 133 0.03 16.44 14.52
N GLN A 134 0.31 16.58 13.22
CA GLN A 134 -0.27 17.61 12.33
C GLN A 134 -1.24 16.97 11.33
N LYS A 135 -2.47 16.71 11.75
CA LYS A 135 -3.48 15.99 10.93
C LYS A 135 -3.70 16.55 9.53
N VAL A 136 -3.58 17.87 9.35
CA VAL A 136 -3.70 18.51 8.03
C VAL A 136 -2.55 18.08 7.13
N ASN A 137 -1.33 18.13 7.64
CA ASN A 137 -0.15 17.70 6.89
C ASN A 137 -0.19 16.21 6.60
N TYR A 138 -0.66 15.40 7.56
CA TYR A 138 -0.89 13.98 7.35
C TYR A 138 -1.87 13.74 6.18
N PHE A 139 -3.03 14.40 6.22
CA PHE A 139 -4.03 14.29 5.14
C PHE A 139 -3.46 14.70 3.78
N LEU A 140 -2.79 15.85 3.71
CA LEU A 140 -2.20 16.34 2.46
C LEU A 140 -1.09 15.42 1.93
N ASN A 141 -0.25 14.89 2.80
CA ASN A 141 0.82 13.96 2.42
C ASN A 141 0.25 12.67 1.79
N GLU A 142 -0.73 12.06 2.45
CA GLU A 142 -1.41 10.87 1.94
C GLU A 142 -2.17 11.15 0.62
N MET A 143 -2.83 12.30 0.54
CA MET A 143 -3.58 12.71 -0.65
C MET A 143 -2.65 12.95 -1.84
N PHE A 144 -1.61 13.77 -1.69
CA PHE A 144 -0.69 14.07 -2.80
C PHE A 144 0.15 12.85 -3.20
N GLY A 145 0.62 12.07 -2.23
CA GLY A 145 1.34 10.83 -2.53
C GLY A 145 0.50 9.85 -3.33
N THR A 146 -0.77 9.68 -2.97
CA THR A 146 -1.67 8.78 -3.70
C THR A 146 -2.08 9.35 -5.06
N LEU A 147 -2.24 10.68 -5.19
CA LEU A 147 -2.46 11.33 -6.48
C LEU A 147 -1.33 10.98 -7.47
N VAL A 148 -0.09 11.18 -7.05
CA VAL A 148 1.09 10.88 -7.89
C VAL A 148 1.19 9.39 -8.20
N LEU A 149 0.92 8.53 -7.22
CA LEU A 149 0.90 7.09 -7.40
C LEU A 149 -0.08 6.66 -8.49
N VAL A 150 -1.34 7.08 -8.38
CA VAL A 150 -2.40 6.63 -9.29
C VAL A 150 -2.23 7.21 -10.67
N PHE A 151 -1.95 8.51 -10.78
CA PHE A 151 -1.66 9.16 -12.06
C PHE A 151 -0.49 8.49 -12.76
N GLY A 152 0.64 8.30 -12.06
CA GLY A 152 1.83 7.67 -12.61
C GLY A 152 1.62 6.22 -13.01
N ALA A 153 0.92 5.42 -12.19
CA ALA A 153 0.62 4.02 -12.51
C ALA A 153 -0.27 3.91 -13.76
N LEU A 154 -1.31 4.73 -13.87
CA LEU A 154 -2.17 4.76 -15.07
C LEU A 154 -1.40 5.20 -16.32
N CYS A 155 -0.52 6.20 -16.22
CA CYS A 155 0.35 6.60 -17.33
C CYS A 155 1.29 5.44 -17.74
N CYS A 156 1.88 4.75 -16.77
CA CYS A 156 2.79 3.65 -17.08
C CYS A 156 2.09 2.45 -17.72
N LEU A 157 0.93 2.07 -17.22
CA LEU A 157 0.27 0.81 -17.61
C LEU A 157 -0.70 0.98 -18.80
N SER A 158 -1.25 2.18 -19.00
CA SER A 158 -2.34 2.39 -19.98
C SER A 158 -1.90 3.09 -21.25
N LEU A 159 -0.78 3.82 -21.26
CA LEU A 159 -0.24 4.43 -22.46
C LEU A 159 0.41 3.40 -23.39
N ALA A 160 0.58 3.77 -24.66
CA ALA A 160 1.01 2.85 -25.73
C ALA A 160 2.31 2.08 -25.41
N TRP A 161 3.30 2.74 -24.83
CA TRP A 161 4.59 2.12 -24.50
C TRP A 161 4.44 1.05 -23.40
N GLY A 162 3.64 1.31 -22.36
CA GLY A 162 3.42 0.35 -21.28
C GLY A 162 2.56 -0.84 -21.72
N LYS A 163 1.64 -0.64 -22.67
CA LYS A 163 0.90 -1.75 -23.29
C LYS A 163 1.76 -2.64 -24.17
N GLN A 164 2.82 -2.09 -24.79
CA GLN A 164 3.77 -2.83 -25.60
C GLN A 164 4.77 -3.61 -24.73
N ASP A 165 5.20 -3.04 -23.60
CA ASP A 165 6.13 -3.68 -22.66
C ASP A 165 5.58 -3.59 -21.23
N TYR A 166 4.64 -4.45 -20.93
CA TYR A 166 3.99 -4.50 -19.64
C TYR A 166 4.96 -4.81 -18.49
N ALA A 167 6.00 -5.60 -18.75
CA ALA A 167 6.99 -5.92 -17.74
C ALA A 167 7.81 -4.68 -17.35
N ALA A 168 8.29 -3.92 -18.34
CA ALA A 168 8.97 -2.66 -18.09
C ALA A 168 8.05 -1.66 -17.36
N ALA A 169 6.78 -1.54 -17.78
CA ALA A 169 5.81 -0.67 -17.13
C ALA A 169 5.61 -1.04 -15.65
N SER A 170 5.50 -2.33 -15.34
CA SER A 170 5.37 -2.83 -13.97
C SER A 170 6.58 -2.46 -13.10
N ILE A 171 7.78 -2.56 -13.65
CA ILE A 171 9.03 -2.17 -12.98
C ILE A 171 9.00 -0.66 -12.67
N VAL A 172 8.60 0.16 -13.63
CA VAL A 172 8.51 1.64 -13.44
C VAL A 172 7.49 1.99 -12.37
N VAL A 173 6.34 1.32 -12.31
CA VAL A 173 5.36 1.52 -11.21
C VAL A 173 5.99 1.24 -9.85
N GLY A 174 6.77 0.18 -9.71
CA GLY A 174 7.51 -0.09 -8.47
C GLY A 174 8.52 1.02 -8.11
N PHE A 175 9.22 1.58 -9.10
CA PHE A 175 10.11 2.74 -8.88
C PHE A 175 9.34 4.01 -8.49
N ILE A 176 8.13 4.23 -9.01
CA ILE A 176 7.26 5.34 -8.55
C ILE A 176 6.99 5.18 -7.05
N VAL A 177 6.59 3.99 -6.59
CA VAL A 177 6.35 3.74 -5.18
C VAL A 177 7.61 3.93 -4.35
N TRP A 178 8.74 3.39 -4.80
CA TRP A 178 10.03 3.59 -4.14
C TRP A 178 10.36 5.08 -4.01
N GLY A 179 10.22 5.86 -5.10
CA GLY A 179 10.43 7.30 -5.10
C GLY A 179 9.51 8.04 -4.12
N LEU A 180 8.20 7.68 -4.10
CA LEU A 180 7.23 8.27 -3.19
C LEU A 180 7.55 7.97 -1.72
N VAL A 181 7.88 6.73 -1.37
CA VAL A 181 8.25 6.37 0.01
C VAL A 181 9.56 7.05 0.42
N THR A 182 10.50 7.20 -0.50
CA THR A 182 11.77 7.92 -0.25
C THR A 182 11.55 9.41 -0.01
N SER A 183 10.68 10.05 -0.80
CA SER A 183 10.50 11.51 -0.80
C SER A 183 9.42 12.00 0.16
N MET A 184 8.33 11.24 0.32
CA MET A 184 7.14 11.63 1.10
C MET A 184 6.92 10.74 2.32
N GLY A 185 7.78 9.77 2.57
CA GLY A 185 7.64 8.85 3.69
C GLY A 185 7.94 9.45 5.06
N GLY A 186 8.73 10.52 5.11
CA GLY A 186 9.17 11.13 6.37
C GLY A 186 8.03 11.59 7.28
N PRO A 187 7.04 12.35 6.78
CA PRO A 187 5.96 12.87 7.63
C PRO A 187 5.01 11.81 8.19
N THR A 188 4.72 10.74 7.44
CA THR A 188 3.64 9.82 7.80
C THR A 188 3.98 8.33 7.67
N GLY A 189 5.13 7.99 7.05
CA GLY A 189 5.41 6.63 6.64
C GLY A 189 4.38 6.17 5.58
N PRO A 190 4.38 6.71 4.35
CA PRO A 190 3.21 6.84 3.49
C PRO A 190 2.42 5.55 3.36
N GLY A 191 1.14 5.63 3.69
CA GLY A 191 0.19 4.53 3.54
C GLY A 191 -0.23 4.36 2.10
N LEU A 192 -0.69 5.46 1.49
CA LEU A 192 -1.15 5.60 0.11
C LEU A 192 -2.19 4.53 -0.30
N ASN A 193 -2.67 3.76 0.66
CA ASN A 193 -3.46 2.55 0.43
C ASN A 193 -4.29 2.21 1.66
N PRO A 194 -5.62 2.34 1.63
CA PRO A 194 -6.49 2.03 2.76
C PRO A 194 -6.34 0.60 3.30
N ALA A 195 -6.12 -0.40 2.44
CA ALA A 195 -5.96 -1.78 2.89
C ALA A 195 -4.63 -1.99 3.64
N ARG A 196 -3.56 -1.33 3.16
CA ARG A 196 -2.23 -1.37 3.76
C ARG A 196 -2.19 -0.75 5.16
N ASP A 197 -3.11 0.17 5.50
CA ASP A 197 -3.19 0.75 6.84
C ASP A 197 -4.25 0.09 7.72
N LEU A 198 -5.49 0.01 7.25
CA LEU A 198 -6.65 -0.37 8.07
C LEU A 198 -6.56 -1.78 8.64
N MET A 199 -6.21 -2.77 7.82
CA MET A 199 -6.20 -4.17 8.28
C MET A 199 -5.01 -4.51 9.17
N PRO A 200 -3.79 -4.03 8.91
CA PRO A 200 -2.70 -4.17 9.87
C PRO A 200 -2.96 -3.40 11.18
N ARG A 201 -3.56 -2.21 11.13
CA ARG A 201 -3.96 -1.47 12.34
C ARG A 201 -4.95 -2.27 13.19
N LEU A 202 -5.90 -2.94 12.55
CA LEU A 202 -6.81 -3.87 13.23
C LEU A 202 -6.05 -5.02 13.90
N LEU A 203 -5.10 -5.63 13.19
CA LEU A 203 -4.25 -6.68 13.78
C LEU A 203 -3.43 -6.16 14.95
N HIS A 204 -2.84 -4.96 14.84
CA HIS A 204 -2.15 -4.33 15.96
C HIS A 204 -3.05 -4.17 17.18
N ALA A 205 -4.33 -3.81 16.97
CA ALA A 205 -5.28 -3.64 18.07
C ALA A 205 -5.60 -4.97 18.79
N ILE A 206 -5.82 -6.06 18.02
CA ILE A 206 -6.32 -7.33 18.58
C ILE A 206 -5.22 -8.31 18.98
N LEU A 207 -4.05 -8.26 18.33
CA LEU A 207 -2.98 -9.22 18.65
C LEU A 207 -2.32 -8.92 20.01
N PRO A 208 -1.90 -9.96 20.74
CA PRO A 208 -1.23 -9.80 22.02
C PRO A 208 0.27 -9.47 21.84
N ILE A 209 0.55 -8.26 21.34
CA ILE A 209 1.90 -7.80 21.10
C ILE A 209 2.43 -7.12 22.37
N PRO A 210 3.56 -7.57 22.94
CA PRO A 210 4.17 -6.88 24.08
C PRO A 210 4.51 -5.42 23.70
N HIS A 211 4.38 -4.51 24.65
CA HIS A 211 4.77 -3.09 24.52
C HIS A 211 4.10 -2.29 23.39
N LYS A 212 3.06 -2.81 22.73
CA LYS A 212 2.50 -2.25 21.49
C LYS A 212 1.90 -0.84 21.60
N GLY A 213 1.54 -0.38 22.78
CA GLY A 213 0.91 0.95 22.95
C GLY A 213 -0.48 1.08 22.29
N SER A 214 -0.80 2.29 21.87
CA SER A 214 -2.07 2.63 21.21
C SER A 214 -2.05 2.33 19.72
N SER A 215 -3.16 1.84 19.16
CA SER A 215 -3.35 1.68 17.71
C SER A 215 -3.78 2.96 16.99
N ARG A 216 -3.85 4.10 17.67
CA ARG A 216 -4.16 5.44 17.15
C ARG A 216 -5.39 5.51 16.24
N TRP A 217 -6.52 4.90 16.66
CA TRP A 217 -7.76 4.88 15.89
C TRP A 217 -8.36 6.27 15.61
N GLY A 218 -8.05 7.28 16.45
CA GLY A 218 -8.53 8.65 16.27
C GLY A 218 -8.03 9.36 15.00
N GLU A 219 -7.01 8.81 14.36
CA GLU A 219 -6.45 9.33 13.10
C GLU A 219 -6.56 8.33 11.93
N ALA A 220 -7.02 7.10 12.20
CA ALA A 220 -7.10 6.01 11.22
C ALA A 220 -7.99 6.31 9.99
N TRP A 221 -8.87 7.29 10.08
CA TRP A 221 -9.67 7.75 8.94
C TRP A 221 -8.84 8.46 7.86
N ILE A 222 -7.71 9.08 8.25
CA ILE A 222 -6.86 9.85 7.34
C ILE A 222 -6.25 8.95 6.26
N PRO A 223 -5.53 7.85 6.58
CA PRO A 223 -4.95 6.95 5.58
C PRO A 223 -5.99 6.12 4.81
N VAL A 224 -7.28 6.32 5.09
CA VAL A 224 -8.39 5.80 4.29
C VAL A 224 -8.94 6.86 3.34
N VAL A 225 -9.33 8.01 3.87
CA VAL A 225 -10.03 9.05 3.09
C VAL A 225 -9.07 9.83 2.19
N ALA A 226 -7.93 10.24 2.72
CA ALA A 226 -6.96 11.04 1.95
C ALA A 226 -6.42 10.32 0.70
N PRO A 227 -6.02 9.03 0.76
CA PRO A 227 -5.67 8.28 -0.43
C PRO A 227 -6.80 8.18 -1.45
N ILE A 228 -8.05 7.97 -1.02
CA ILE A 228 -9.19 7.91 -1.95
C ILE A 228 -9.36 9.23 -2.70
N VAL A 229 -9.29 10.37 -1.99
CA VAL A 229 -9.38 11.70 -2.61
C VAL A 229 -8.24 11.91 -3.61
N GLY A 230 -7.01 11.63 -3.20
CA GLY A 230 -5.82 11.76 -4.07
C GLY A 230 -5.90 10.86 -5.31
N ALA A 231 -6.33 9.61 -5.11
CA ALA A 231 -6.49 8.65 -6.20
C ALA A 231 -7.53 9.10 -7.25
N ILE A 232 -8.69 9.59 -6.79
CA ILE A 232 -9.74 10.10 -7.69
C ILE A 232 -9.21 11.27 -8.54
N ILE A 233 -8.48 12.21 -7.93
CA ILE A 233 -7.89 13.33 -8.65
C ILE A 233 -6.81 12.82 -9.63
N GLY A 234 -5.96 11.89 -9.22
CA GLY A 234 -4.91 11.31 -10.07
C GLY A 234 -5.48 10.59 -11.30
N ALA A 235 -6.54 9.78 -11.10
CA ALA A 235 -7.23 9.11 -12.20
C ALA A 235 -7.98 10.11 -13.12
N TRP A 236 -8.59 11.15 -12.53
CA TRP A 236 -9.21 12.23 -13.31
C TRP A 236 -8.20 12.96 -14.19
N LEU A 237 -7.01 13.30 -13.66
CA LEU A 237 -5.94 13.91 -14.45
C LEU A 237 -5.51 13.01 -15.61
N PHE A 238 -5.39 11.70 -15.36
CA PHE A 238 -5.06 10.75 -16.43
C PHE A 238 -6.12 10.75 -17.54
N VAL A 239 -7.41 10.68 -17.19
CA VAL A 239 -8.51 10.70 -18.17
C VAL A 239 -8.52 12.01 -18.93
N PHE A 240 -8.37 13.14 -18.23
CA PHE A 240 -8.38 14.48 -18.82
C PHE A 240 -7.27 14.68 -19.86
N PHE A 241 -6.06 14.20 -19.59
CA PHE A 241 -4.93 14.42 -20.50
C PHE A 241 -4.75 13.36 -21.58
N PHE A 242 -5.17 12.11 -21.31
CA PHE A 242 -4.76 10.97 -22.14
C PHE A 242 -5.88 10.05 -22.60
N ALA A 243 -7.09 10.17 -22.11
CA ALA A 243 -8.21 9.30 -22.46
C ALA A 243 -9.44 10.06 -23.01
N SER A 244 -9.33 11.39 -23.22
CA SER A 244 -10.35 12.23 -23.86
C SER A 244 -10.36 12.10 -25.39
#